data_1cb13462163a0293fd75adfa9ce6cffa
#
_entry.id   1cb13462163a0293fd75adfa9ce6cffa
#
_cell.length_a   1.000
_cell.length_b   1.000
_cell.length_c   1.000
_cell.angle_alpha   90.00
_cell.angle_beta   90.00
_cell.angle_gamma   90.00
#
_symmetry.space_group_name_H-M   'P 1'
#
loop_
_entity.id
_entity.type
_entity.pdbx_description
1 polymer ?
#
loop_
_entity_poly.entity_id
_entity_poly.type
_entity_poly.pdbx_seq_one_letter_code
_entity_poly.pdbx_strand_id
1 'polypeptide(L)'
;MPEASRDAGAFRGSLSHWRGPQIQSRDGTSREREVIQRRAADLMANDWSANATVDTITSNAVGTGLLPKASIPAARLGIAPEQARAVGEDMEWAFDRWMREADVRGQNHFFDLQALGLRSILCKGELLHLAVMLPEKERVGQQRRFSLAIQAVTPERLQTPTDMTTDPDVRDGIRYTAYGRPEGYYIACPPPSVLDSWLRGGGLLANDFRYVRXXXXXXX
;
A
#
# COMPACT_ATOMS: atom_id res chain seq x y z
N MET A 1 7.50 -48.21 -4.66
CA MET A 1 7.12 -46.81 -4.36
C MET A 1 5.95 -46.42 -5.24
N PRO A 2 4.92 -45.80 -4.72
CA PRO A 2 3.82 -45.37 -5.57
C PRO A 2 4.31 -44.39 -6.64
N GLU A 3 3.86 -44.58 -7.83
CA GLU A 3 4.22 -43.74 -8.96
C GLU A 3 3.61 -42.34 -8.75
N ALA A 4 4.40 -41.30 -8.92
CA ALA A 4 3.89 -39.94 -8.76
C ALA A 4 2.77 -39.68 -9.75
N SER A 5 1.63 -39.21 -9.26
CA SER A 5 0.45 -38.97 -10.10
C SER A 5 0.60 -37.73 -11.00
N ARG A 6 1.64 -36.93 -10.79
CA ARG A 6 1.93 -35.73 -11.58
C ARG A 6 3.42 -35.67 -11.90
N ASP A 7 3.74 -35.40 -13.16
CA ASP A 7 5.13 -35.33 -13.66
C ASP A 7 5.98 -34.31 -12.89
N ALA A 8 5.38 -33.21 -12.47
CA ALA A 8 6.08 -32.18 -11.69
C ALA A 8 6.57 -32.68 -10.32
N GLY A 9 5.97 -33.77 -9.81
CA GLY A 9 6.37 -34.41 -8.55
C GLY A 9 7.27 -35.62 -8.73
N ALA A 10 7.64 -35.95 -9.98
CA ALA A 10 8.43 -37.14 -10.27
C ALA A 10 9.92 -36.90 -10.03
N PHE A 11 10.58 -37.88 -9.41
CA PHE A 11 12.05 -37.87 -9.22
C PHE A 11 12.80 -38.52 -10.38
N ARG A 12 12.11 -38.63 -11.54
CA ARG A 12 12.66 -39.27 -12.76
C ARG A 12 12.30 -38.40 -13.98
N GLY A 13 13.01 -38.62 -15.08
CA GLY A 13 12.78 -37.91 -16.33
C GLY A 13 13.44 -36.53 -16.37
N SER A 14 12.93 -35.67 -17.24
CA SER A 14 13.51 -34.34 -17.52
C SER A 14 13.48 -33.39 -16.32
N LEU A 15 12.55 -33.59 -15.39
CA LEU A 15 12.39 -32.72 -14.20
C LEU A 15 13.13 -33.27 -12.98
N SER A 16 13.86 -34.40 -13.08
CA SER A 16 14.53 -35.04 -11.95
C SER A 16 15.55 -34.15 -11.24
N HIS A 17 16.17 -33.22 -11.96
CA HIS A 17 17.15 -32.28 -11.41
C HIS A 17 16.58 -30.92 -11.07
N TRP A 18 15.33 -30.68 -11.39
CA TRP A 18 14.68 -29.39 -11.08
C TRP A 18 14.16 -29.39 -9.67
N ARG A 19 14.96 -28.80 -8.80
CA ARG A 19 14.54 -28.54 -7.41
C ARG A 19 14.16 -27.07 -7.34
N GLY A 20 12.86 -26.81 -7.39
CA GLY A 20 12.37 -25.45 -7.19
C GLY A 20 12.88 -24.91 -5.85
N PRO A 21 13.12 -23.62 -5.73
CA PRO A 21 13.55 -23.04 -4.46
C PRO A 21 12.53 -23.37 -3.36
N GLN A 22 13.03 -23.80 -2.21
CA GLN A 22 12.16 -23.91 -1.03
C GLN A 22 11.86 -22.49 -0.58
N ILE A 23 10.79 -21.94 -1.13
CA ILE A 23 10.28 -20.67 -0.64
C ILE A 23 9.69 -20.95 0.74
N GLN A 24 10.53 -20.85 1.74
CA GLN A 24 10.04 -20.77 3.09
C GLN A 24 9.35 -19.42 3.20
N SER A 25 8.10 -19.51 3.27
CA SER A 25 7.03 -18.61 2.93
C SER A 25 7.12 -17.16 3.34
N ARG A 26 7.89 -16.64 4.13
CA ARG A 26 7.94 -15.21 4.49
C ARG A 26 9.35 -14.64 4.54
N ASP A 27 10.32 -15.47 4.90
CA ASP A 27 11.69 -14.98 5.11
C ASP A 27 12.51 -14.92 3.82
N GLY A 28 12.14 -15.72 2.82
CA GLY A 28 12.85 -15.74 1.53
C GLY A 28 12.64 -14.48 0.69
N THR A 29 11.42 -13.94 0.72
CA THR A 29 11.08 -12.76 -0.07
C THR A 29 11.53 -11.45 0.59
N SER A 30 11.62 -11.41 1.93
CA SER A 30 12.01 -10.19 2.65
C SER A 30 13.40 -9.69 2.26
N ARG A 31 14.37 -10.60 2.13
CA ARG A 31 15.74 -10.24 1.77
C ARG A 31 15.85 -9.73 0.34
N GLU A 32 15.01 -10.24 -0.55
CA GLU A 32 15.04 -9.89 -1.96
C GLU A 32 14.20 -8.65 -2.27
N ARG A 33 13.18 -8.36 -1.44
CA ARG A 33 12.21 -7.29 -1.64
C ARG A 33 12.90 -5.95 -1.96
N GLU A 34 13.82 -5.54 -1.12
CA GLU A 34 14.54 -4.27 -1.29
C GLU A 34 15.35 -4.24 -2.58
N VAL A 35 16.04 -5.35 -2.89
CA VAL A 35 16.84 -5.46 -4.11
C VAL A 35 15.93 -5.38 -5.34
N ILE A 36 14.81 -6.09 -5.32
CA ILE A 36 13.84 -6.10 -6.43
C ILE A 36 13.28 -4.69 -6.64
N GLN A 37 12.88 -4.01 -5.54
CA GLN A 37 12.33 -2.66 -5.63
C GLN A 37 13.35 -1.66 -6.19
N ARG A 38 14.62 -1.77 -5.77
CA ARG A 38 15.71 -0.91 -6.30
C ARG A 38 15.95 -1.16 -7.78
N ARG A 39 15.96 -2.43 -8.21
CA ARG A 39 16.12 -2.78 -9.63
C ARG A 39 14.95 -2.30 -10.47
N ALA A 40 13.74 -2.44 -9.95
CA ALA A 40 12.54 -1.93 -10.64
C ALA A 40 12.58 -0.40 -10.76
N ALA A 41 13.00 0.29 -9.70
CA ALA A 41 13.15 1.75 -9.74
C ALA A 41 14.20 2.19 -10.76
N ASP A 42 15.32 1.49 -10.83
CA ASP A 42 16.38 1.75 -11.82
C ASP A 42 15.86 1.52 -13.24
N LEU A 43 15.15 0.42 -13.46
CA LEU A 43 14.53 0.11 -14.74
C LEU A 43 13.56 1.21 -15.17
N MET A 44 12.71 1.66 -14.26
CA MET A 44 11.75 2.74 -14.53
C MET A 44 12.42 4.08 -14.84
N ALA A 45 13.58 4.33 -14.24
CA ALA A 45 14.32 5.58 -14.47
C ALA A 45 15.11 5.57 -15.78
N ASN A 46 15.61 4.41 -16.20
CA ASN A 46 16.62 4.30 -17.26
C ASN A 46 16.12 3.61 -18.54
N ASP A 47 14.98 2.92 -18.50
CA ASP A 47 14.41 2.24 -19.65
C ASP A 47 13.08 2.88 -20.07
N TRP A 48 13.11 3.57 -21.21
CA TRP A 48 11.91 4.26 -21.72
C TRP A 48 10.79 3.28 -22.06
N SER A 49 11.11 2.07 -22.47
CA SER A 49 10.12 1.05 -22.85
C SER A 49 9.35 0.55 -21.62
N ALA A 50 10.08 0.28 -20.53
CA ALA A 50 9.47 -0.12 -19.27
C ALA A 50 8.54 0.99 -18.75
N ASN A 51 9.05 2.22 -18.74
CA ASN A 51 8.28 3.39 -18.27
C ASN A 51 7.03 3.59 -19.13
N ALA A 52 7.17 3.58 -20.46
CA ALA A 52 6.04 3.74 -21.39
C ALA A 52 4.98 2.65 -21.21
N THR A 53 5.42 1.41 -20.94
CA THR A 53 4.50 0.28 -20.70
C THR A 53 3.66 0.55 -19.43
N VAL A 54 4.30 0.93 -18.34
CA VAL A 54 3.60 1.23 -17.07
C VAL A 54 2.65 2.42 -17.26
N ASP A 55 3.09 3.47 -17.96
CA ASP A 55 2.26 4.65 -18.22
C ASP A 55 1.04 4.27 -19.08
N THR A 56 1.22 3.43 -20.09
CA THR A 56 0.12 2.95 -20.94
C THR A 56 -0.89 2.15 -20.12
N ILE A 57 -0.42 1.21 -19.30
CA ILE A 57 -1.31 0.41 -18.45
C ILE A 57 -2.06 1.33 -17.48
N THR A 58 -1.35 2.24 -16.83
CA THR A 58 -1.94 3.15 -15.84
C THR A 58 -3.00 4.05 -16.49
N SER A 59 -2.67 4.63 -17.64
CA SER A 59 -3.58 5.54 -18.36
C SER A 59 -4.83 4.81 -18.85
N ASN A 60 -4.70 3.57 -19.32
CA ASN A 60 -5.86 2.81 -19.78
C ASN A 60 -6.71 2.25 -18.65
N ALA A 61 -6.09 1.84 -17.54
CA ALA A 61 -6.81 1.25 -16.41
C ALA A 61 -7.51 2.30 -15.54
N VAL A 62 -6.84 3.41 -15.26
CA VAL A 62 -7.40 4.49 -14.41
C VAL A 62 -8.18 5.49 -15.27
N GLY A 63 -7.65 5.82 -16.45
CA GLY A 63 -8.29 6.77 -17.35
C GLY A 63 -8.51 8.12 -16.69
N THR A 64 -9.74 8.58 -16.69
CA THR A 64 -10.15 9.84 -16.04
C THR A 64 -10.50 9.66 -14.56
N GLY A 65 -10.21 8.48 -13.99
CA GLY A 65 -10.46 8.16 -12.60
C GLY A 65 -11.67 7.26 -12.40
N LEU A 66 -11.57 6.39 -11.39
CA LEU A 66 -12.65 5.48 -11.00
C LEU A 66 -13.51 6.16 -9.94
N LEU A 67 -14.80 6.26 -10.21
CA LEU A 67 -15.76 6.89 -9.31
C LEU A 67 -16.66 5.85 -8.65
N PRO A 68 -16.87 5.94 -7.34
CA PRO A 68 -17.84 5.08 -6.68
C PRO A 68 -19.26 5.50 -7.07
N LYS A 69 -20.15 4.54 -7.09
CA LYS A 69 -21.59 4.74 -7.30
C LYS A 69 -22.31 4.28 -6.04
N ALA A 70 -23.11 5.14 -5.46
CA ALA A 70 -23.84 4.80 -4.24
C ALA A 70 -24.96 3.79 -4.56
N SER A 71 -25.03 2.73 -3.78
CA SER A 71 -26.09 1.73 -3.88
C SER A 71 -26.63 1.46 -2.49
N ILE A 72 -27.69 2.16 -2.13
CA ILE A 72 -28.29 2.07 -0.80
C ILE A 72 -29.36 0.99 -0.81
N PRO A 73 -29.22 -0.08 0.03
CA PRO A 73 -30.21 -1.16 0.05
C PRO A 73 -31.47 -0.75 0.82
N ALA A 74 -32.40 -0.04 0.17
CA ALA A 74 -33.60 0.55 0.77
C ALA A 74 -34.41 -0.50 1.56
N ALA A 75 -34.66 -1.66 0.96
CA ALA A 75 -35.46 -2.73 1.59
C ALA A 75 -34.82 -3.24 2.88
N ARG A 76 -33.49 -3.38 2.89
CA ARG A 76 -32.73 -3.86 4.07
C ARG A 76 -32.78 -2.82 5.21
N LEU A 77 -32.75 -1.54 4.84
CA LEU A 77 -32.78 -0.44 5.82
C LEU A 77 -34.17 -0.02 6.23
N GLY A 78 -35.23 -0.56 5.61
CA GLY A 78 -36.62 -0.22 5.92
C GLY A 78 -36.98 1.22 5.55
N ILE A 79 -36.32 1.80 4.54
CA ILE A 79 -36.57 3.17 4.09
C ILE A 79 -37.20 3.17 2.68
N ALA A 80 -37.84 4.27 2.33
CA ALA A 80 -38.43 4.41 0.99
C ALA A 80 -37.35 4.46 -0.09
N PRO A 81 -37.58 3.87 -1.27
CA PRO A 81 -36.58 3.93 -2.36
C PRO A 81 -36.16 5.35 -2.73
N GLU A 82 -37.06 6.31 -2.64
CA GLU A 82 -36.80 7.73 -2.91
C GLU A 82 -35.81 8.30 -1.89
N GLN A 83 -35.97 7.93 -0.62
CA GLN A 83 -35.03 8.33 0.44
C GLN A 83 -33.66 7.71 0.21
N ALA A 84 -33.60 6.42 -0.15
CA ALA A 84 -32.35 5.73 -0.45
C ALA A 84 -31.60 6.41 -1.60
N ARG A 85 -32.36 6.81 -2.65
CA ARG A 85 -31.77 7.51 -3.79
C ARG A 85 -31.22 8.88 -3.37
N ALA A 86 -31.98 9.66 -2.60
CA ALA A 86 -31.55 10.99 -2.14
C ALA A 86 -30.26 10.89 -1.30
N VAL A 87 -30.19 9.92 -0.38
CA VAL A 87 -28.99 9.68 0.42
C VAL A 87 -27.82 9.31 -0.49
N GLY A 88 -28.06 8.47 -1.51
CA GLY A 88 -27.02 8.09 -2.48
C GLY A 88 -26.46 9.30 -3.23
N GLU A 89 -27.35 10.18 -3.69
CA GLU A 89 -26.98 11.42 -4.39
C GLU A 89 -26.17 12.34 -3.48
N ASP A 90 -26.55 12.48 -2.21
CA ASP A 90 -25.81 13.27 -1.22
C ASP A 90 -24.40 12.68 -0.98
N MET A 91 -24.28 11.35 -0.90
CA MET A 91 -23.00 10.67 -0.72
C MET A 91 -22.09 10.90 -1.94
N GLU A 92 -22.63 10.78 -3.14
CA GLU A 92 -21.86 11.02 -4.38
C GLU A 92 -21.41 12.48 -4.46
N TRP A 93 -22.30 13.41 -4.12
CA TRP A 93 -21.98 14.84 -4.06
C TRP A 93 -20.86 15.13 -3.04
N ALA A 94 -20.95 14.56 -1.86
CA ALA A 94 -19.94 14.74 -0.82
C ALA A 94 -18.57 14.16 -1.28
N PHE A 95 -18.61 12.98 -1.93
CA PHE A 95 -17.40 12.34 -2.47
C PHE A 95 -16.77 13.20 -3.57
N ASP A 96 -17.58 13.77 -4.49
CA ASP A 96 -17.06 14.66 -5.54
C ASP A 96 -16.31 15.85 -4.93
N ARG A 97 -16.84 16.41 -3.86
CA ARG A 97 -16.18 17.53 -3.17
C ARG A 97 -14.88 17.09 -2.51
N TRP A 98 -14.93 15.93 -1.81
CA TRP A 98 -13.78 15.39 -1.12
C TRP A 98 -12.62 15.03 -2.08
N MET A 99 -12.93 14.50 -3.26
CA MET A 99 -11.90 14.10 -4.23
C MET A 99 -10.90 15.20 -4.56
N ARG A 100 -11.37 16.44 -4.53
CA ARG A 100 -10.55 17.61 -4.89
C ARG A 100 -9.51 17.95 -3.83
N GLU A 101 -9.75 17.48 -2.60
CA GLU A 101 -8.89 17.72 -1.45
C GLU A 101 -8.48 16.41 -0.78
N ALA A 102 -8.47 15.30 -1.54
CA ALA A 102 -8.18 13.98 -1.00
C ALA A 102 -6.73 13.82 -0.53
N ASP A 103 -5.77 14.44 -1.21
CA ASP A 103 -4.34 14.34 -0.86
C ASP A 103 -4.03 15.15 0.40
N VAL A 104 -3.38 14.54 1.38
CA VAL A 104 -2.99 15.21 2.63
C VAL A 104 -2.12 16.45 2.37
N ARG A 105 -1.36 16.47 1.29
CA ARG A 105 -0.49 17.60 0.91
C ARG A 105 -1.21 18.63 0.06
N GLY A 106 -2.43 18.34 -0.39
CA GLY A 106 -3.22 19.23 -1.23
C GLY A 106 -2.66 19.41 -2.64
N GLN A 107 -1.88 18.46 -3.13
CA GLN A 107 -1.21 18.57 -4.42
C GLN A 107 -1.90 17.75 -5.52
N ASN A 108 -2.58 16.67 -5.14
CA ASN A 108 -3.12 15.71 -6.09
C ASN A 108 -4.63 15.55 -5.92
N HIS A 109 -5.32 15.43 -7.02
CA HIS A 109 -6.70 14.99 -7.05
C HIS A 109 -6.77 13.49 -6.71
N PHE A 110 -7.93 13.01 -6.28
CA PHE A 110 -8.12 11.58 -5.98
C PHE A 110 -7.77 10.68 -7.17
N PHE A 111 -8.03 11.14 -8.39
CA PHE A 111 -7.70 10.38 -9.61
C PHE A 111 -6.19 10.23 -9.77
N ASP A 112 -5.43 11.28 -9.42
CA ASP A 112 -3.97 11.21 -9.44
C ASP A 112 -3.46 10.21 -8.40
N LEU A 113 -4.09 10.17 -7.22
CA LEU A 113 -3.76 9.18 -6.20
C LEU A 113 -4.03 7.74 -6.68
N GLN A 114 -5.11 7.53 -7.44
CA GLN A 114 -5.41 6.22 -8.06
C GLN A 114 -4.31 5.84 -9.06
N ALA A 115 -3.94 6.78 -9.93
CA ALA A 115 -2.90 6.54 -10.94
C ALA A 115 -1.54 6.28 -10.27
N LEU A 116 -1.17 7.08 -9.27
CA LEU A 116 0.06 6.87 -8.49
C LEU A 116 0.04 5.52 -7.79
N GLY A 117 -1.11 5.13 -7.26
CA GLY A 117 -1.29 3.85 -6.58
C GLY A 117 -1.08 2.67 -7.54
N LEU A 118 -1.73 2.70 -8.70
CA LEU A 118 -1.57 1.63 -9.69
C LEU A 118 -0.13 1.57 -10.19
N ARG A 119 0.47 2.74 -10.48
CA ARG A 119 1.87 2.80 -10.88
C ARG A 119 2.77 2.18 -9.80
N SER A 120 2.52 2.46 -8.52
CA SER A 120 3.28 1.88 -7.41
C SER A 120 3.17 0.34 -7.39
N ILE A 121 1.96 -0.19 -7.58
CA ILE A 121 1.72 -1.63 -7.64
C ILE A 121 2.49 -2.26 -8.82
N LEU A 122 2.43 -1.65 -9.99
CA LEU A 122 3.09 -2.17 -11.20
C LEU A 122 4.62 -2.15 -11.07
N CYS A 123 5.17 -1.08 -10.51
CA CYS A 123 6.62 -0.89 -10.41
C CYS A 123 7.24 -1.57 -9.19
N LYS A 124 6.54 -1.57 -8.06
CA LYS A 124 7.13 -1.96 -6.77
C LYS A 124 6.43 -3.17 -6.13
N GLY A 125 5.31 -3.60 -6.70
CA GLY A 125 4.51 -4.70 -6.17
C GLY A 125 3.66 -4.31 -4.96
N GLU A 126 3.69 -3.04 -4.54
CA GLU A 126 3.07 -2.59 -3.29
C GLU A 126 2.44 -1.21 -3.42
N LEU A 127 1.40 -1.01 -2.62
CA LEU A 127 0.74 0.29 -2.47
C LEU A 127 0.61 0.58 -0.98
N LEU A 128 1.03 1.77 -0.56
CA LEU A 128 0.89 2.20 0.83
C LEU A 128 0.17 3.55 0.87
N HIS A 129 -1.13 3.51 1.12
CA HIS A 129 -1.97 4.69 1.32
C HIS A 129 -2.52 4.68 2.74
N LEU A 130 -2.37 5.78 3.46
CA LEU A 130 -2.84 5.94 4.82
C LEU A 130 -4.03 6.89 4.85
N ALA A 131 -5.13 6.45 5.43
CA ALA A 131 -6.24 7.34 5.74
C ALA A 131 -5.86 8.16 6.97
N VAL A 132 -5.87 9.47 6.83
CA VAL A 132 -5.44 10.41 7.87
C VAL A 132 -6.61 11.34 8.22
N MET A 133 -6.90 11.47 9.51
CA MET A 133 -7.83 12.49 9.99
C MET A 133 -7.02 13.73 10.40
N LEU A 134 -7.07 14.75 9.58
CA LEU A 134 -6.34 16.00 9.84
C LEU A 134 -6.91 16.71 11.08
N PRO A 135 -6.04 17.16 12.00
CA PRO A 135 -6.49 18.00 13.10
C PRO A 135 -7.14 19.28 12.57
N GLU A 136 -8.08 19.83 13.32
CA GLU A 136 -8.83 21.00 12.89
C GLU A 136 -7.93 22.17 12.50
N LYS A 137 -6.85 22.38 13.23
CA LYS A 137 -5.88 23.44 12.93
C LYS A 137 -5.31 23.28 11.51
N GLU A 138 -4.95 22.05 11.13
CA GLU A 138 -4.42 21.74 9.78
C GLU A 138 -5.50 21.86 8.72
N ARG A 139 -6.70 21.32 9.01
CA ARG A 139 -7.84 21.40 8.11
C ARG A 139 -8.18 22.85 7.76
N VAL A 140 -8.31 23.69 8.78
CA VAL A 140 -8.64 25.12 8.62
C VAL A 140 -7.47 25.86 7.93
N GLY A 141 -6.25 25.57 8.34
CA GLY A 141 -5.05 26.19 7.74
C GLY A 141 -4.92 25.90 6.26
N GLN A 142 -5.38 24.73 5.82
CA GLN A 142 -5.40 24.35 4.40
C GLN A 142 -6.72 24.69 3.70
N GLN A 143 -7.65 25.35 4.41
CA GLN A 143 -8.98 25.74 3.90
C GLN A 143 -9.80 24.54 3.38
N ARG A 144 -9.66 23.38 4.03
CA ARG A 144 -10.32 22.13 3.61
C ARG A 144 -11.69 22.00 4.27
N ARG A 145 -12.62 21.40 3.55
CA ARG A 145 -13.95 21.04 4.08
C ARG A 145 -13.92 19.78 4.91
N PHE A 146 -13.08 18.81 4.49
CA PHE A 146 -13.05 17.48 5.11
C PHE A 146 -11.77 17.26 5.88
N SER A 147 -11.88 16.62 7.04
CA SER A 147 -10.73 16.20 7.84
C SER A 147 -10.06 14.96 7.27
N LEU A 148 -10.85 14.09 6.61
CA LEU A 148 -10.32 12.86 6.00
C LEU A 148 -9.45 13.23 4.79
N ALA A 149 -8.23 12.68 4.78
CA ALA A 149 -7.30 12.81 3.66
C ALA A 149 -6.54 11.50 3.47
N ILE A 150 -5.93 11.34 2.32
CA ILE A 150 -5.09 10.19 2.00
C ILE A 150 -3.64 10.66 1.94
N GLN A 151 -2.78 9.98 2.68
CA GLN A 151 -1.34 10.17 2.56
C GLN A 151 -0.77 9.02 1.73
N ALA A 152 -0.32 9.32 0.53
CA ALA A 152 0.43 8.37 -0.29
C ALA A 152 1.85 8.30 0.27
N VAL A 153 2.30 7.10 0.60
CA VAL A 153 3.63 6.84 1.16
C VAL A 153 4.36 5.88 0.23
N THR A 154 5.62 6.16 -0.05
CA THR A 154 6.42 5.26 -0.88
C THR A 154 6.66 3.94 -0.12
N PRO A 155 6.49 2.78 -0.78
CA PRO A 155 6.65 1.49 -0.10
C PRO A 155 8.00 1.29 0.57
N GLU A 156 9.06 1.92 0.07
CA GLU A 156 10.41 1.83 0.63
C GLU A 156 10.47 2.39 2.07
N ARG A 157 9.48 3.18 2.47
CA ARG A 157 9.40 3.69 3.85
C ARG A 157 8.83 2.67 4.82
N LEU A 158 8.25 1.57 4.32
CA LEU A 158 7.80 0.46 5.17
C LEU A 158 9.01 -0.44 5.44
N GLN A 159 9.59 -0.30 6.63
CA GLN A 159 10.83 -0.98 6.99
C GLN A 159 10.77 -1.44 8.45
N THR A 160 11.52 -2.50 8.76
CA THR A 160 11.69 -2.94 10.15
C THR A 160 12.76 -2.08 10.82
N PRO A 161 12.44 -1.44 11.96
CA PRO A 161 13.48 -0.72 12.72
C PRO A 161 14.63 -1.64 13.10
N THR A 162 15.85 -1.13 13.11
CA THR A 162 17.06 -1.93 13.35
C THR A 162 17.02 -2.63 14.72
N ASP A 163 16.48 -1.95 15.71
CA ASP A 163 16.38 -2.50 17.09
C ASP A 163 15.23 -3.52 17.23
N MET A 164 14.42 -3.71 16.20
CA MET A 164 13.33 -4.69 16.17
C MET A 164 13.57 -5.84 15.20
N THR A 165 14.77 -5.94 14.63
CA THR A 165 15.11 -6.99 13.66
C THR A 165 15.03 -8.39 14.26
N THR A 166 15.23 -8.51 15.56
CA THR A 166 15.16 -9.80 16.27
C THR A 166 13.77 -10.11 16.82
N ASP A 167 12.81 -9.18 16.70
CA ASP A 167 11.44 -9.40 17.19
C ASP A 167 10.72 -10.33 16.20
N PRO A 168 10.31 -11.55 16.62
CA PRO A 168 9.67 -12.50 15.70
C PRO A 168 8.31 -12.03 15.20
N ASP A 169 7.70 -11.07 15.86
CA ASP A 169 6.39 -10.54 15.48
C ASP A 169 6.49 -9.39 14.49
N VAL A 170 7.72 -8.91 14.18
CA VAL A 170 7.92 -7.79 13.25
C VAL A 170 8.66 -8.26 11.99
N ARG A 171 8.07 -8.10 10.83
CA ARG A 171 8.66 -8.51 9.54
C ARG A 171 8.30 -7.49 8.46
N ASP A 172 9.30 -7.04 7.70
CA ASP A 172 9.13 -6.08 6.59
C ASP A 172 8.39 -4.80 6.99
N GLY A 173 8.63 -4.36 8.25
CA GLY A 173 7.97 -3.16 8.75
C GLY A 173 6.54 -3.39 9.23
N ILE A 174 6.09 -4.64 9.29
CA ILE A 174 4.72 -4.98 9.73
C ILE A 174 4.81 -5.78 11.03
N ARG A 175 4.07 -5.33 12.03
CA ARG A 175 3.89 -6.09 13.27
C ARG A 175 2.67 -6.99 13.12
N TYR A 176 2.84 -8.26 13.48
CA TYR A 176 1.78 -9.28 13.41
C TYR A 176 1.37 -9.75 14.79
N THR A 177 0.12 -10.14 14.94
CA THR A 177 -0.36 -10.87 16.12
C THR A 177 0.13 -12.32 16.04
N ALA A 178 0.00 -13.06 17.16
CA ALA A 178 0.32 -14.49 17.22
C ALA A 178 -0.44 -15.33 16.16
N TYR A 179 -1.56 -14.82 15.64
CA TYR A 179 -2.34 -15.50 14.62
C TYR A 179 -2.01 -15.03 13.19
N GLY A 180 -0.96 -14.21 13.03
CA GLY A 180 -0.51 -13.73 11.72
C GLY A 180 -1.31 -12.56 11.15
N ARG A 181 -2.18 -11.92 11.94
CA ARG A 181 -2.92 -10.75 11.51
C ARG A 181 -2.04 -9.49 11.65
N PRO A 182 -1.95 -8.64 10.62
CA PRO A 182 -1.24 -7.36 10.76
C PRO A 182 -1.87 -6.50 11.86
N GLU A 183 -1.05 -6.03 12.77
CA GLU A 183 -1.46 -5.17 13.87
C GLU A 183 -1.10 -3.70 13.59
N GLY A 184 0.04 -3.48 12.94
CA GLY A 184 0.47 -2.13 12.61
C GLY A 184 1.70 -2.13 11.72
N TYR A 185 2.08 -0.94 11.31
CA TYR A 185 3.08 -0.69 10.28
C TYR A 185 4.11 0.32 10.77
N TYR A 186 5.39 0.02 10.61
CA TYR A 186 6.49 0.93 10.91
C TYR A 186 6.87 1.70 9.65
N ILE A 187 6.55 2.97 9.61
CA ILE A 187 6.78 3.83 8.46
C ILE A 187 7.90 4.82 8.81
N ALA A 188 9.02 4.68 8.12
CA ALA A 188 10.17 5.58 8.31
C ALA A 188 9.73 7.03 8.11
N CYS A 189 10.06 7.90 9.04
CA CYS A 189 9.85 9.35 8.94
C CYS A 189 10.78 9.91 7.87
N PRO A 190 10.57 11.17 7.42
CA PRO A 190 11.38 11.69 6.33
C PRO A 190 12.82 11.23 6.47
N PRO A 191 13.39 10.68 5.41
CA PRO A 191 14.70 10.05 5.53
C PRO A 191 15.68 11.04 6.15
N PRO A 192 16.43 10.62 7.15
CA PRO A 192 17.48 11.49 7.68
C PRO A 192 18.40 11.87 6.53
N SER A 193 19.02 13.01 6.61
CA SER A 193 20.01 13.39 5.60
C SER A 193 21.06 12.27 5.51
N VAL A 194 21.69 12.16 4.35
CA VAL A 194 22.76 11.17 4.17
C VAL A 194 23.81 11.32 5.29
N LEU A 195 24.06 12.55 5.70
CA LEU A 195 24.99 12.84 6.79
C LEU A 195 24.52 12.30 8.13
N ASP A 196 23.22 12.49 8.46
CA ASP A 196 22.66 11.96 9.71
C ASP A 196 22.69 10.43 9.76
N SER A 197 22.37 9.78 8.63
CA SER A 197 22.44 8.32 8.51
C SER A 197 23.88 7.82 8.74
N TRP A 198 24.84 8.54 8.16
CA TRP A 198 26.25 8.18 8.28
C TRP A 198 26.75 8.33 9.72
N LEU A 199 26.39 9.43 10.38
CA LEU A 199 26.79 9.70 11.76
C LEU A 199 26.19 8.73 12.76
N ARG A 200 25.03 8.14 12.46
CA ARG A 200 24.34 7.18 13.33
C ARG A 200 24.71 5.71 13.06
N GLY A 201 25.69 5.46 12.18
CA GLY A 201 26.11 4.09 11.87
C GLY A 201 25.18 3.33 10.94
N GLY A 202 24.31 4.02 10.24
CA GLY A 202 23.56 3.48 9.09
C GLY A 202 22.23 2.79 9.37
N GLY A 203 21.79 2.71 10.63
CA GLY A 203 20.49 2.07 10.95
C GLY A 203 19.43 3.08 11.42
N LEU A 204 18.17 2.81 11.12
CA LEU A 204 17.04 3.57 11.65
C LEU A 204 16.47 2.85 12.88
N LEU A 205 16.37 3.55 14.00
CA LEU A 205 15.82 3.03 15.25
C LEU A 205 14.30 3.26 15.31
N ALA A 206 13.62 2.61 16.22
CA ALA A 206 12.15 2.72 16.36
C ALA A 206 11.67 4.18 16.45
N ASN A 207 12.47 5.06 17.05
CA ASN A 207 12.15 6.48 17.19
C ASN A 207 12.17 7.25 15.84
N ASP A 208 12.79 6.68 14.83
CA ASP A 208 12.81 7.27 13.47
C ASP A 208 11.60 6.82 12.65
N PHE A 209 10.66 6.11 13.26
CA PHE A 209 9.48 5.56 12.59
C PHE A 209 8.19 6.07 13.21
N ARG A 210 7.20 6.25 12.36
CA ARG A 210 5.81 6.43 12.79
C ARG A 210 5.15 5.05 12.80
N TYR A 211 4.72 4.61 13.97
CA TYR A 211 3.93 3.37 14.08
C TYR A 211 2.46 3.67 13.79
N VAL A 212 1.90 3.03 12.77
CA VAL A 212 0.50 3.19 12.35
C VAL A 212 -0.23 1.86 12.59
N ARG A 213 -1.19 1.90 13.52
CA ARG A 213 -1.98 0.70 13.82
C ARG A 213 -2.98 0.42 12.70
N UNK A 214 -3.21 -0.70 12.37
CA UNK A 214 -4.13 -1.06 11.47
C UNK A 214 -5.36 -0.80 12.07
N UNK A 215 -5.91 -0.11 11.85
CA UNK A 215 -7.01 0.19 12.34
C UNK A 215 -7.82 -0.90 12.24
N UNK A 216 -7.83 -1.46 12.90
CA UNK A 216 -8.57 -2.46 12.94
C UNK A 216 -9.79 -1.97 13.08
N UNK A 217 -10.29 -1.72 12.44
CA UNK A 217 -11.39 -1.42 12.50
C UNK A 217 -11.90 -2.07 13.53
N UNK A 218 -11.76 -1.75 14.34
CA UNK A 218 -12.23 -2.27 15.28
C UNK A 218 -13.52 -2.40 15.08
N UNK A 219 -13.78 -2.90 14.72
CA UNK A 219 -14.97 -3.21 14.61
C UNK A 219 -15.44 -3.50 15.81
N UNK A 220 -15.75 -2.92 16.30
CA UNK A 220 -16.26 -3.08 17.49
C UNK A 220 -17.43 -3.62 17.42
#